data_3230ec5e8bc3bce2e4d2168d2c0754aa
#
_entry.id   3230ec5e8bc3bce2e4d2168d2c0754aa
#
_cell.length_a   1.000
_cell.length_b   1.000
_cell.length_c   1.000
_cell.angle_alpha   90.00
_cell.angle_beta   90.00
_cell.angle_gamma   90.00
#
_symmetry.space_group_name_H-M   'P 1'
#
loop_
_entity.id
_entity.type
_entity.pdbx_description
1 polymer ?
#
loop_
_entity_poly.entity_id
_entity_poly.type
_entity_poly.pdbx_seq_one_letter_code
_entity_poly.pdbx_strand_id
1 'polypeptide(L)'
;IMALPDGYDTVIGEGGASLSGGEKQRISIARAIMKDAPIIILDEATANVDPESEQELTAAIEALTKEKTILMIAHRLKTVRHADNILVIDKGRIAQSGTHEQLMEQGGIYRRFVESREQAVGWKV
;
A
#
# COMPACT_ATOMS: atom_id res chain seq x y z
N ILE A 1 -18.98 -4.62 -8.16
CA ILE A 1 -19.58 -4.02 -9.38
C ILE A 1 -21.03 -4.46 -9.55
N MET A 2 -21.31 -5.73 -9.48
CA MET A 2 -22.68 -6.26 -9.69
C MET A 2 -23.70 -5.80 -8.63
N ALA A 3 -23.27 -5.33 -7.45
CA ALA A 3 -24.12 -4.73 -6.44
C ALA A 3 -24.51 -3.27 -6.76
N LEU A 4 -23.89 -2.65 -7.76
CA LEU A 4 -24.24 -1.30 -8.21
C LEU A 4 -25.55 -1.32 -9.02
N PRO A 5 -26.32 -0.19 -9.06
CA PRO A 5 -27.64 -0.14 -9.70
C PRO A 5 -27.66 -0.65 -11.15
N ASP A 6 -26.67 -0.31 -11.93
CA ASP A 6 -26.56 -0.69 -13.36
C ASP A 6 -25.36 -1.61 -13.65
N GLY A 7 -24.82 -2.28 -12.61
CA GLY A 7 -23.66 -3.18 -12.74
C GLY A 7 -22.46 -2.47 -13.39
N TYR A 8 -21.94 -3.03 -14.46
CA TYR A 8 -20.82 -2.45 -15.22
C TYR A 8 -21.13 -1.13 -15.91
N ASP A 9 -22.39 -0.86 -16.21
CA ASP A 9 -22.83 0.36 -16.90
C ASP A 9 -23.11 1.52 -15.93
N THR A 10 -22.90 1.31 -14.63
CA THR A 10 -23.09 2.33 -13.61
C THR A 10 -22.16 3.51 -13.84
N VAL A 11 -22.72 4.71 -13.93
CA VAL A 11 -21.94 5.95 -14.02
C VAL A 11 -21.48 6.34 -12.61
N ILE A 12 -20.19 6.57 -12.45
CA ILE A 12 -19.56 6.99 -11.20
C ILE A 12 -18.91 8.37 -11.35
N GLY A 13 -18.81 9.13 -10.24
CA GLY A 13 -18.27 10.49 -10.22
C GLY A 13 -19.35 11.55 -10.22
N GLU A 14 -19.06 12.73 -10.77
CA GLU A 14 -20.02 13.85 -10.83
C GLU A 14 -21.28 13.44 -11.62
N GLY A 15 -22.45 13.50 -10.97
CA GLY A 15 -23.73 13.11 -11.56
C GLY A 15 -24.01 11.60 -11.56
N GLY A 16 -23.16 10.77 -10.98
CA GLY A 16 -23.32 9.32 -10.88
C GLY A 16 -23.24 8.78 -9.44
N ALA A 17 -23.10 7.45 -9.31
CA ALA A 17 -22.96 6.80 -8.04
C ALA A 17 -21.63 7.17 -7.36
N SER A 18 -21.67 7.34 -6.04
CA SER A 18 -20.48 7.58 -5.23
C SER A 18 -19.89 6.25 -4.74
N LEU A 19 -18.60 6.06 -4.95
CA LEU A 19 -17.84 4.91 -4.43
C LEU A 19 -16.99 5.33 -3.24
N SER A 20 -16.84 4.43 -2.25
CA SER A 20 -15.89 4.61 -1.16
C SER A 20 -14.43 4.55 -1.69
N GLY A 21 -13.48 5.06 -0.90
CA GLY A 21 -12.06 4.97 -1.23
C GLY A 21 -11.58 3.53 -1.44
N GLY A 22 -12.03 2.59 -0.60
CA GLY A 22 -11.71 1.17 -0.72
C GLY A 22 -12.31 0.53 -1.97
N GLU A 23 -13.53 0.89 -2.34
CA GLU A 23 -14.18 0.42 -3.57
C GLU A 23 -13.45 0.92 -4.82
N LYS A 24 -13.05 2.19 -4.86
CA LYS A 24 -12.24 2.76 -5.95
C LYS A 24 -10.90 2.05 -6.08
N GLN A 25 -10.23 1.78 -4.98
CA GLN A 25 -8.95 1.06 -4.96
C GLN A 25 -9.10 -0.38 -5.47
N ARG A 26 -10.14 -1.10 -5.06
CA ARG A 26 -10.41 -2.46 -5.56
C ARG A 26 -10.63 -2.49 -7.08
N ILE A 27 -11.32 -1.51 -7.62
CA ILE A 27 -11.48 -1.37 -9.08
C ILE A 27 -10.13 -1.10 -9.75
N SER A 28 -9.30 -0.24 -9.20
CA SER A 28 -7.95 0.03 -9.70
C SER A 28 -7.07 -1.21 -9.68
N ILE A 29 -7.15 -2.03 -8.64
CA ILE A 29 -6.44 -3.31 -8.54
C ILE A 29 -6.94 -4.30 -9.59
N ALA A 30 -8.25 -4.42 -9.80
CA ALA A 30 -8.81 -5.26 -10.84
C ALA A 30 -8.32 -4.87 -12.24
N ARG A 31 -8.23 -3.58 -12.52
CA ARG A 31 -7.66 -3.06 -13.77
C ARG A 31 -6.18 -3.43 -13.92
N ALA A 32 -5.42 -3.36 -12.85
CA ALA A 32 -4.00 -3.74 -12.84
C ALA A 32 -3.81 -5.25 -13.06
N ILE A 33 -4.67 -6.09 -12.49
CA ILE A 33 -4.68 -7.53 -12.73
C ILE A 33 -4.93 -7.84 -14.21
N MET A 34 -5.90 -7.17 -14.80
CA MET A 34 -6.20 -7.35 -16.24
C MET A 34 -5.04 -6.93 -17.14
N LYS A 35 -4.30 -5.91 -16.74
CA LYS A 35 -3.11 -5.46 -17.47
C LYS A 35 -1.95 -6.43 -17.41
N ASP A 36 -1.86 -7.20 -16.34
CA ASP A 36 -0.82 -8.21 -16.09
C ASP A 36 0.62 -7.71 -16.33
N ALA A 37 0.92 -6.52 -15.85
CA ALA A 37 2.26 -5.95 -15.95
C ALA A 37 3.25 -6.65 -15.01
N PRO A 38 4.53 -6.85 -15.43
CA PRO A 38 5.54 -7.52 -14.59
C PRO A 38 6.02 -6.66 -13.41
N ILE A 39 5.87 -5.34 -13.49
CA ILE A 39 6.24 -4.38 -12.45
C ILE A 39 5.00 -3.60 -12.03
N ILE A 40 4.73 -3.57 -10.73
CA ILE A 40 3.58 -2.90 -10.16
C ILE A 40 4.08 -1.84 -9.17
N ILE A 41 3.55 -0.63 -9.30
CA ILE A 41 3.83 0.46 -8.37
C ILE A 41 2.61 0.67 -7.49
N LEU A 42 2.81 0.55 -6.18
CA LEU A 42 1.79 0.78 -5.17
C LEU A 42 2.16 2.01 -4.33
N ASP A 43 1.32 3.04 -4.42
CA ASP A 43 1.46 4.24 -3.59
C ASP A 43 0.47 4.17 -2.43
N GLU A 44 0.96 3.68 -1.29
CA GLU A 44 0.22 3.56 -0.03
C GLU A 44 -1.22 3.06 -0.17
N ALA A 45 -1.37 1.89 -0.82
CA ALA A 45 -2.65 1.35 -1.28
C ALA A 45 -3.70 1.09 -0.17
N THR A 46 -3.31 1.07 1.11
CA THR A 46 -4.21 0.85 2.25
C THR A 46 -4.47 2.09 3.09
N ALA A 47 -4.00 3.27 2.66
CA ALA A 47 -4.25 4.52 3.35
C ALA A 47 -5.73 4.90 3.30
N ASN A 48 -6.28 5.37 4.43
CA ASN A 48 -7.67 5.85 4.55
C ASN A 48 -8.76 4.81 4.25
N VAL A 49 -8.48 3.53 4.48
CA VAL A 49 -9.44 2.43 4.35
C VAL A 49 -9.85 1.96 5.74
N ASP A 50 -11.14 1.65 5.92
CA ASP A 50 -11.65 1.10 7.16
C ASP A 50 -11.13 -0.34 7.40
N PRO A 51 -11.09 -0.82 8.66
CA PRO A 51 -10.51 -2.14 8.99
C PRO A 51 -11.14 -3.32 8.27
N GLU A 52 -12.45 -3.28 8.02
CA GLU A 52 -13.18 -4.32 7.29
C GLU A 52 -12.73 -4.40 5.83
N SER A 53 -12.67 -3.26 5.16
CA SER A 53 -12.21 -3.15 3.78
C SER A 53 -10.70 -3.38 3.64
N GLU A 54 -9.92 -3.16 4.71
CA GLU A 54 -8.47 -3.39 4.69
C GLU A 54 -8.11 -4.86 4.44
N GLN A 55 -8.84 -5.81 5.01
CA GLN A 55 -8.61 -7.24 4.79
C GLN A 55 -8.88 -7.65 3.33
N GLU A 56 -10.01 -7.22 2.79
CA GLU A 56 -10.36 -7.49 1.38
C GLU A 56 -9.35 -6.85 0.43
N LEU A 57 -8.92 -5.64 0.73
CA LEU A 57 -7.93 -4.92 -0.07
C LEU A 57 -6.56 -5.60 -0.01
N THR A 58 -6.14 -6.06 1.16
CA THR A 58 -4.89 -6.81 1.34
C THR A 58 -4.89 -8.09 0.53
N ALA A 59 -5.98 -8.87 0.58
CA ALA A 59 -6.12 -10.08 -0.22
C ALA A 59 -6.07 -9.79 -1.73
N ALA A 60 -6.69 -8.69 -2.18
CA ALA A 60 -6.64 -8.27 -3.57
C ALA A 60 -5.22 -7.87 -4.00
N ILE A 61 -4.50 -7.16 -3.15
CA ILE A 61 -3.10 -6.78 -3.40
C ILE A 61 -2.20 -8.02 -3.45
N GLU A 62 -2.37 -8.98 -2.54
CA GLU A 62 -1.63 -10.24 -2.56
C GLU A 62 -1.85 -11.01 -3.86
N ALA A 63 -3.09 -11.09 -4.35
CA ALA A 63 -3.42 -11.72 -5.62
C ALA A 63 -2.75 -11.00 -6.82
N LEU A 64 -2.76 -9.65 -6.80
CA LEU A 64 -2.13 -8.84 -7.83
C LEU A 64 -0.62 -9.02 -7.87
N THR A 65 0.02 -9.12 -6.70
CA THR A 65 1.47 -9.04 -6.54
C THR A 65 2.18 -10.38 -6.65
N LYS A 66 1.44 -11.47 -6.75
CA LYS A 66 1.99 -12.81 -6.88
C LYS A 66 2.86 -12.92 -8.12
N GLU A 67 4.12 -13.32 -7.93
CA GLU A 67 5.13 -13.48 -9.00
C GLU A 67 5.46 -12.17 -9.78
N LYS A 68 5.22 -11.02 -9.14
CA LYS A 68 5.49 -9.69 -9.73
C LYS A 68 6.59 -8.96 -8.95
N THR A 69 7.23 -8.00 -9.60
CA THR A 69 8.09 -7.03 -8.91
C THR A 69 7.24 -5.87 -8.43
N ILE A 70 7.30 -5.59 -7.14
CA ILE A 70 6.50 -4.56 -6.49
C ILE A 70 7.39 -3.42 -6.03
N LEU A 71 7.13 -2.23 -6.52
CA LEU A 71 7.68 -1.01 -5.97
C LEU A 71 6.60 -0.33 -5.11
N MET A 72 6.82 -0.33 -3.80
CA MET A 72 5.85 0.20 -2.86
C MET A 72 6.35 1.49 -2.22
N ILE A 73 5.53 2.53 -2.28
CA ILE A 73 5.73 3.76 -1.52
C ILE A 73 4.86 3.63 -0.26
N ALA A 74 5.50 3.54 0.90
CA ALA A 74 4.80 3.25 2.14
C ALA A 74 5.16 4.25 3.25
N HIS A 75 4.16 4.62 4.02
CA HIS A 75 4.28 5.48 5.19
C HIS A 75 4.01 4.72 6.51
N ARG A 76 3.56 3.47 6.40
CA ARG A 76 3.25 2.60 7.55
C ARG A 76 4.36 1.56 7.74
N LEU A 77 4.87 1.47 8.95
CA LEU A 77 5.90 0.51 9.32
C LEU A 77 5.49 -0.95 9.03
N LYS A 78 4.23 -1.28 9.31
CA LYS A 78 3.68 -2.62 9.06
C LYS A 78 3.86 -3.08 7.61
N THR A 79 3.72 -2.16 6.67
CA THR A 79 3.86 -2.44 5.24
C THR A 79 5.32 -2.61 4.82
N VAL A 80 6.21 -1.79 5.37
CA VAL A 80 7.63 -1.74 5.00
C VAL A 80 8.41 -2.92 5.55
N ARG A 81 8.06 -3.37 6.76
CA ARG A 81 8.84 -4.38 7.53
C ARG A 81 9.07 -5.70 6.78
N HIS A 82 8.17 -6.09 5.91
CA HIS A 82 8.20 -7.37 5.18
C HIS A 82 8.75 -7.25 3.75
N ALA A 83 9.23 -6.08 3.34
CA ALA A 83 9.81 -5.89 2.02
C ALA A 83 11.14 -6.64 1.88
N ASP A 84 11.38 -7.19 0.70
CA ASP A 84 12.65 -7.88 0.38
C ASP A 84 13.83 -6.92 0.37
N ASN A 85 13.60 -5.67 -0.02
CA ASN A 85 14.58 -4.60 0.02
C ASN A 85 13.88 -3.27 0.28
N ILE A 86 14.42 -2.51 1.21
CA ILE A 86 13.93 -1.18 1.59
C ILE A 86 14.92 -0.14 1.09
N LEU A 87 14.42 0.85 0.38
CA LEU A 87 15.21 2.01 -0.05
C LEU A 87 14.80 3.23 0.77
N VAL A 88 15.74 3.80 1.49
CA VAL A 88 15.53 5.04 2.23
C VAL A 88 16.00 6.21 1.38
N ILE A 89 15.07 7.06 0.97
CA ILE A 89 15.34 8.24 0.17
C ILE A 89 15.48 9.46 1.08
N ASP A 90 16.57 10.16 0.96
CA ASP A 90 16.83 11.42 1.67
C ASP A 90 17.53 12.40 0.74
N LYS A 91 17.04 13.62 0.69
CA LYS A 91 17.60 14.71 -0.15
C LYS A 91 17.84 14.30 -1.62
N GLY A 92 16.90 13.55 -2.18
CA GLY A 92 16.96 13.11 -3.57
C GLY A 92 17.95 11.96 -3.86
N ARG A 93 18.44 11.29 -2.83
CA ARG A 93 19.40 10.18 -2.95
C ARG A 93 18.96 8.99 -2.10
N ILE A 94 19.42 7.80 -2.49
CA ILE A 94 19.28 6.61 -1.66
C ILE A 94 20.31 6.70 -0.53
N ALA A 95 19.83 6.98 0.68
CA ALA A 95 20.67 7.11 1.87
C ALA A 95 20.99 5.75 2.49
N GLN A 96 20.03 4.81 2.46
CA GLN A 96 20.18 3.46 2.99
C GLN A 96 19.45 2.46 2.11
N SER A 97 19.91 1.22 2.08
CA SER A 97 19.28 0.11 1.35
C SER A 97 19.52 -1.20 2.09
N GLY A 98 18.50 -2.05 2.17
CA GLY A 98 18.59 -3.37 2.80
C GLY A 98 17.25 -3.87 3.32
N THR A 99 17.27 -4.99 4.02
CA THR A 99 16.11 -5.53 4.72
C THR A 99 15.83 -4.72 6.01
N HIS A 100 14.66 -4.96 6.61
CA HIS A 100 14.32 -4.35 7.90
C HIS A 100 15.40 -4.63 8.96
N GLU A 101 15.82 -5.88 9.11
CA GLU A 101 16.83 -6.29 10.08
C GLU A 101 18.18 -5.61 9.83
N GLN A 102 18.64 -5.60 8.59
CA GLN A 102 19.89 -4.96 8.21
C GLN A 102 19.89 -3.46 8.49
N LEU A 103 18.79 -2.77 8.19
CA LEU A 103 18.67 -1.34 8.43
C LEU A 103 18.51 -1.00 9.92
N MET A 104 17.90 -1.87 10.70
CA MET A 104 17.84 -1.73 12.17
C MET A 104 19.22 -1.87 12.81
N GLU A 105 20.05 -2.80 12.35
CA GLU A 105 21.44 -2.96 12.79
C GLU A 105 22.31 -1.77 12.37
N GLN A 106 22.12 -1.30 11.15
CA GLN A 106 22.87 -0.19 10.58
C GLN A 106 22.63 1.13 11.35
N GLY A 107 21.43 1.31 11.92
CA GLY A 107 21.02 2.57 12.55
C GLY A 107 20.69 3.65 11.51
N GLY A 108 20.71 4.91 11.90
CA GLY A 108 20.48 6.03 11.00
C GLY A 108 19.01 6.37 10.77
N ILE A 109 18.66 6.81 9.56
CA ILE A 109 17.33 7.36 9.22
C ILE A 109 16.23 6.31 9.42
N TYR A 110 16.42 5.10 8.92
CA TYR A 110 15.42 4.06 9.01
C TYR A 110 15.10 3.67 10.45
N ARG A 111 16.12 3.43 11.26
CA ARG A 111 15.94 3.09 12.66
C ARG A 111 15.21 4.19 13.44
N ARG A 112 15.58 5.45 13.23
CA ARG A 112 14.87 6.59 13.83
C ARG A 112 13.39 6.64 13.41
N PHE A 113 13.10 6.35 12.16
CA PHE A 113 11.73 6.27 11.65
C PHE A 113 10.95 5.17 12.39
N VAL A 114 11.51 3.98 12.53
CA VAL A 114 10.88 2.84 13.23
C VAL A 114 10.62 3.18 14.70
N GLU A 115 11.63 3.65 15.41
CA GLU A 115 11.54 4.01 16.84
C GLU A 115 10.50 5.11 17.07
N SER A 116 10.47 6.12 16.23
CA SER A 116 9.48 7.19 16.28
C SER A 116 8.05 6.69 16.10
N ARG A 117 7.84 5.72 15.22
CA ARG A 117 6.51 5.13 14.97
C ARG A 117 6.07 4.20 16.09
N GLU A 118 6.98 3.43 16.65
CA GLU A 118 6.68 2.55 17.79
C GLU A 118 6.32 3.36 19.04
N GLN A 119 7.01 4.46 19.30
CA GLN A 119 6.68 5.39 20.38
C GLN A 119 5.28 6.01 20.18
N ALA A 120 4.94 6.42 18.96
CA ALA A 120 3.63 6.98 18.65
C ALA A 120 2.47 5.99 18.89
N VAL A 121 2.72 4.70 18.68
CA VAL A 121 1.74 3.63 19.00
C VAL A 121 1.61 3.42 20.51
N GLY A 122 2.71 3.50 21.25
CA GLY A 122 2.73 3.37 22.71
C GLY A 122 2.00 4.49 23.47
N TRP A 123 1.79 5.64 22.84
CA TRP A 123 1.07 6.78 23.42
C TRP A 123 -0.45 6.72 23.24
N LYS A 124 -0.95 5.75 22.49
CA LYS A 124 -2.39 5.51 22.31
C LYS A 124 -2.91 4.50 23.34
N VAL A 125 -2.77 4.84 24.55
CA VAL A 125 -3.41 4.11 25.66
C VAL A 125 -4.61 4.91 26.16
#